data_5380bc892f1212c06fd0fc0106726cca
#
_entry.id   5380bc892f1212c06fd0fc0106726cca
#
_cell.length_a   1.000
_cell.length_b   1.000
_cell.length_c   1.000
_cell.angle_alpha   90.00
_cell.angle_beta   90.00
_cell.angle_gamma   90.00
#
_symmetry.space_group_name_H-M   'P 1'
#
loop_
_entity.id
_entity.type
_entity.pdbx_description
1 polymer ?
#
loop_
_entity_poly.entity_id
_entity_poly.type
_entity_poly.pdbx_seq_one_letter_code
_entity_poly.pdbx_strand_id
1 'polypeptide(L)'
;MLITGFSGLIGSLLINGLFEKFEISGLDTKESSTAVRIPTTIADCADYHAMSRAFKGVKAVVHLAANAPVETPWHDVLKNNISATHNVYEAAREHGIKRVVFASSNHAVGNFEMDEPYSRIRIGDYEGLTPGGYNMIDHNVPIRPDSDYGVSKAFGEATGRYYHEHFGIEVACLRIGTVNHQDSPKGSVRSLATWLSHRDLIQLVTKCLTQPI
;
A
#
# COMPACT_ATOMS: atom_id res chain seq x y z
N MET A 1 5.29 -2.34 15.92
CA MET A 1 5.39 -2.45 14.45
C MET A 1 6.03 -1.19 13.88
N LEU A 2 6.68 -1.29 12.73
CA LEU A 2 7.23 -0.16 11.98
C LEU A 2 6.27 0.24 10.85
N ILE A 3 5.97 1.53 10.69
CA ILE A 3 5.24 2.08 9.55
C ILE A 3 6.21 2.92 8.71
N THR A 4 6.51 2.50 7.48
CA THR A 4 7.25 3.34 6.53
C THR A 4 6.29 4.23 5.76
N GLY A 5 6.68 5.46 5.45
CA GLY A 5 5.74 6.45 4.88
C GLY A 5 4.72 6.97 5.91
N PHE A 6 5.11 6.99 7.18
CA PHE A 6 4.21 7.30 8.31
C PHE A 6 3.66 8.73 8.30
N SER A 7 4.33 9.67 7.65
CA SER A 7 3.90 11.07 7.56
C SER A 7 2.82 11.33 6.52
N GLY A 8 2.56 10.35 5.63
CA GLY A 8 1.51 10.43 4.62
C GLY A 8 0.11 10.27 5.19
N LEU A 9 -0.93 10.43 4.35
CA LEU A 9 -2.34 10.29 4.75
C LEU A 9 -2.60 8.94 5.42
N ILE A 10 -2.31 7.83 4.74
CA ILE A 10 -2.58 6.48 5.28
C ILE A 10 -1.76 6.23 6.54
N GLY A 11 -0.48 6.62 6.57
CA GLY A 11 0.38 6.48 7.74
C GLY A 11 -0.19 7.20 8.97
N SER A 12 -0.64 8.44 8.79
CA SER A 12 -1.26 9.23 9.86
C SER A 12 -2.56 8.60 10.35
N LEU A 13 -3.39 8.07 9.45
CA LEU A 13 -4.63 7.37 9.82
C LEU A 13 -4.35 6.11 10.63
N LEU A 14 -3.35 5.32 10.22
CA LEU A 14 -2.97 4.11 10.95
C LEU A 14 -2.39 4.41 12.32
N ILE A 15 -1.54 5.45 12.45
CA ILE A 15 -1.04 5.89 13.76
C ILE A 15 -2.22 6.21 14.68
N ASN A 16 -3.11 7.11 14.25
CA ASN A 16 -4.24 7.55 15.06
C ASN A 16 -5.21 6.41 15.42
N GLY A 17 -5.40 5.44 14.52
CA GLY A 17 -6.33 4.33 14.74
C GLY A 17 -5.75 3.13 15.48
N LEU A 18 -4.42 3.03 15.59
CA LEU A 18 -3.76 1.82 16.09
C LEU A 18 -2.83 2.04 17.30
N PHE A 19 -2.52 3.29 17.68
CA PHE A 19 -1.53 3.57 18.74
C PHE A 19 -1.90 3.01 20.11
N GLU A 20 -3.19 2.83 20.40
CA GLU A 20 -3.64 2.19 21.64
C GLU A 20 -3.51 0.66 21.64
N LYS A 21 -3.39 0.05 20.46
CA LYS A 21 -3.38 -1.41 20.27
C LYS A 21 -1.99 -1.96 19.99
N PHE A 22 -1.11 -1.14 19.46
CA PHE A 22 0.22 -1.55 19.02
C PHE A 22 1.30 -0.55 19.43
N GLU A 23 2.47 -1.06 19.78
CA GLU A 23 3.68 -0.25 19.84
C GLU A 23 4.11 0.09 18.41
N ILE A 24 4.05 1.37 18.05
CA ILE A 24 4.30 1.86 16.70
C ILE A 24 5.59 2.68 16.67
N SER A 25 6.42 2.45 15.66
CA SER A 25 7.50 3.35 15.25
C SER A 25 7.32 3.75 13.79
N GLY A 26 7.89 4.88 13.39
CA GLY A 26 7.77 5.45 12.05
C GLY A 26 9.11 5.58 11.33
N LEU A 27 9.12 5.39 10.01
CA LEU A 27 10.23 5.68 9.12
C LEU A 27 9.71 6.48 7.93
N ASP A 28 10.28 7.67 7.70
CA ASP A 28 9.92 8.54 6.57
C ASP A 28 11.07 9.51 6.27
N THR A 29 11.02 10.21 5.15
CA THR A 29 11.96 11.28 4.80
C THR A 29 11.67 12.59 5.52
N LYS A 30 10.53 12.72 6.17
CA LYS A 30 10.09 13.92 6.90
C LYS A 30 9.29 13.57 8.14
N GLU A 31 9.18 14.52 9.05
CA GLU A 31 8.37 14.43 10.26
C GLU A 31 6.86 14.39 9.95
N SER A 32 6.08 13.81 10.86
CA SER A 32 4.62 13.81 10.77
C SER A 32 4.02 15.02 11.49
N SER A 33 2.89 15.49 10.97
CA SER A 33 2.05 16.49 11.61
C SER A 33 0.99 15.90 12.58
N THR A 34 0.98 14.59 12.80
CA THR A 34 0.01 13.95 13.72
C THR A 34 0.24 14.38 15.16
N ALA A 35 -0.85 14.48 15.93
CA ALA A 35 -0.78 14.80 17.36
C ALA A 35 -0.20 13.64 18.19
N VAL A 36 -0.35 12.40 17.72
CA VAL A 36 0.19 11.20 18.39
C VAL A 36 1.70 11.13 18.19
N ARG A 37 2.44 11.11 19.30
CA ARG A 37 3.91 10.98 19.29
C ARG A 37 4.31 9.53 19.30
N ILE A 38 5.12 9.13 18.33
CA ILE A 38 5.73 7.80 18.23
C ILE A 38 7.25 7.94 18.03
N PRO A 39 8.06 6.94 18.37
CA PRO A 39 9.47 6.91 17.96
C PRO A 39 9.60 6.97 16.44
N THR A 40 10.44 7.87 15.93
CA THR A 40 10.60 8.07 14.47
C THR A 40 12.06 7.98 14.05
N THR A 41 12.29 7.49 12.85
CA THR A 41 13.56 7.55 12.12
C THR A 41 13.34 8.35 10.85
N ILE A 42 14.10 9.42 10.66
CA ILE A 42 14.06 10.21 9.43
C ILE A 42 15.14 9.68 8.49
N ALA A 43 14.73 8.95 7.48
CA ALA A 43 15.60 8.37 6.46
C ALA A 43 14.81 8.03 5.17
N ASP A 44 15.51 7.96 4.05
CA ASP A 44 14.96 7.51 2.76
C ASP A 44 15.02 5.97 2.70
N CYS A 45 13.89 5.31 2.41
CA CYS A 45 13.85 3.87 2.20
C CYS A 45 14.72 3.41 1.01
N ALA A 46 15.07 4.28 0.08
CA ALA A 46 16.01 4.00 -0.99
C ALA A 46 17.48 3.94 -0.51
N ASP A 47 17.80 4.52 0.65
CA ASP A 47 19.10 4.39 1.30
C ASP A 47 19.06 3.28 2.35
N TYR A 48 19.51 2.09 1.97
CA TYR A 48 19.49 0.90 2.81
C TYR A 48 20.20 1.11 4.15
N HIS A 49 21.39 1.71 4.13
CA HIS A 49 22.19 1.89 5.35
C HIS A 49 21.56 2.88 6.33
N ALA A 50 20.94 3.94 5.81
CA ALA A 50 20.24 4.91 6.64
C ALA A 50 18.97 4.34 7.30
N MET A 51 18.21 3.52 6.54
CA MET A 51 16.89 3.05 6.97
C MET A 51 16.93 1.76 7.80
N SER A 52 17.89 0.85 7.55
CA SER A 52 17.91 -0.52 8.10
C SER A 52 17.84 -0.55 9.63
N ARG A 53 18.51 0.38 10.33
CA ARG A 53 18.49 0.43 11.79
C ARG A 53 17.11 0.63 12.41
N ALA A 54 16.14 1.21 11.65
CA ALA A 54 14.75 1.38 12.12
C ALA A 54 14.02 0.03 12.28
N PHE A 55 14.54 -1.04 11.69
CA PHE A 55 13.96 -2.39 11.73
C PHE A 55 14.38 -3.20 12.95
N LYS A 56 15.37 -2.74 13.71
CA LYS A 56 15.87 -3.47 14.88
C LYS A 56 14.80 -3.63 15.96
N GLY A 57 14.50 -4.89 16.31
CA GLY A 57 13.50 -5.23 17.34
C GLY A 57 12.04 -5.11 16.89
N VAL A 58 11.79 -4.77 15.63
CA VAL A 58 10.45 -4.69 15.04
C VAL A 58 9.91 -6.10 14.79
N LYS A 59 8.61 -6.32 15.05
CA LYS A 59 7.95 -7.63 14.82
C LYS A 59 7.19 -7.68 13.50
N ALA A 60 6.69 -6.54 13.02
CA ALA A 60 5.95 -6.44 11.77
C ALA A 60 6.19 -5.08 11.10
N VAL A 61 6.12 -5.03 9.78
CA VAL A 61 6.24 -3.81 8.98
C VAL A 61 4.94 -3.54 8.23
N VAL A 62 4.48 -2.29 8.25
CA VAL A 62 3.47 -1.77 7.32
C VAL A 62 4.20 -0.85 6.35
N HIS A 63 4.39 -1.29 5.11
CA HIS A 63 5.15 -0.56 4.11
C HIS A 63 4.24 0.29 3.23
N LEU A 64 4.23 1.60 3.52
CA LEU A 64 3.43 2.60 2.79
C LEU A 64 4.30 3.58 1.97
N ALA A 65 5.60 3.66 2.26
CA ALA A 65 6.51 4.61 1.61
C ALA A 65 6.55 4.37 0.10
N ALA A 66 6.12 5.37 -0.66
CA ALA A 66 6.13 5.39 -2.12
C ALA A 66 5.76 6.78 -2.64
N ASN A 67 6.15 7.09 -3.87
CA ASN A 67 5.54 8.16 -4.64
C ASN A 67 4.24 7.64 -5.27
N ALA A 68 3.10 8.14 -4.77
CA ALA A 68 1.77 7.61 -5.09
C ALA A 68 1.08 8.19 -6.36
N PRO A 69 1.42 9.42 -6.86
CA PRO A 69 0.81 9.92 -8.09
C PRO A 69 1.13 9.02 -9.29
N VAL A 70 0.12 8.74 -10.12
CA VAL A 70 0.27 7.87 -11.31
C VAL A 70 1.18 8.50 -12.38
N GLU A 71 1.30 9.82 -12.37
CA GLU A 71 2.17 10.60 -13.26
C GLU A 71 3.61 10.73 -12.74
N THR A 72 3.97 10.04 -11.65
CA THR A 72 5.34 10.07 -11.11
C THR A 72 6.34 9.63 -12.19
N PRO A 73 7.39 10.44 -12.48
CA PRO A 73 8.39 10.09 -13.47
C PRO A 73 9.09 8.77 -13.14
N TRP A 74 9.44 8.00 -14.18
CA TRP A 74 10.04 6.67 -14.04
C TRP A 74 11.25 6.63 -13.09
N HIS A 75 12.15 7.61 -13.17
CA HIS A 75 13.34 7.63 -12.31
C HIS A 75 12.99 7.73 -10.82
N ASP A 76 11.92 8.45 -10.47
CA ASP A 76 11.42 8.55 -9.11
C ASP A 76 10.70 7.28 -8.67
N VAL A 77 9.92 6.67 -9.58
CA VAL A 77 9.28 5.36 -9.36
C VAL A 77 10.36 4.29 -9.11
N LEU A 78 11.40 4.25 -9.94
CA LEU A 78 12.50 3.28 -9.79
C LEU A 78 13.19 3.43 -8.43
N LYS A 79 13.52 4.66 -8.04
CA LYS A 79 14.20 4.93 -6.77
C LYS A 79 13.27 4.70 -5.57
N ASN A 80 12.15 5.43 -5.54
CA ASN A 80 11.35 5.60 -4.32
C ASN A 80 10.29 4.50 -4.12
N ASN A 81 9.93 3.77 -5.19
CA ASN A 81 8.97 2.68 -5.10
C ASN A 81 9.65 1.31 -5.26
N ILE A 82 10.43 1.10 -6.31
CA ILE A 82 11.02 -0.22 -6.61
C ILE A 82 12.21 -0.50 -5.69
N SER A 83 13.25 0.34 -5.73
CA SER A 83 14.45 0.13 -4.92
C SER A 83 14.14 0.22 -3.42
N ALA A 84 13.32 1.19 -3.01
CA ALA A 84 12.88 1.33 -1.62
C ALA A 84 12.09 0.10 -1.13
N THR A 85 11.18 -0.43 -1.94
CA THR A 85 10.40 -1.65 -1.58
C THR A 85 11.32 -2.86 -1.43
N HIS A 86 12.28 -3.07 -2.34
CA HIS A 86 13.28 -4.13 -2.21
C HIS A 86 14.06 -3.99 -0.91
N ASN A 87 14.54 -2.79 -0.59
CA ASN A 87 15.29 -2.52 0.64
C ASN A 87 14.47 -2.83 1.90
N VAL A 88 13.18 -2.51 1.91
CA VAL A 88 12.27 -2.82 3.04
C VAL A 88 12.13 -4.32 3.25
N TYR A 89 11.94 -5.10 2.19
CA TYR A 89 11.87 -6.56 2.30
C TYR A 89 13.21 -7.15 2.76
N GLU A 90 14.33 -6.66 2.23
CA GLU A 90 15.66 -7.12 2.62
C GLU A 90 15.96 -6.78 4.09
N ALA A 91 15.65 -5.58 4.54
CA ALA A 91 15.78 -5.21 5.96
C ALA A 91 14.88 -6.07 6.85
N ALA A 92 13.65 -6.38 6.41
CA ALA A 92 12.77 -7.28 7.14
C ALA A 92 13.39 -8.69 7.28
N ARG A 93 14.01 -9.21 6.21
CA ARG A 93 14.72 -10.49 6.22
C ARG A 93 15.91 -10.48 7.19
N GLU A 94 16.80 -9.48 7.06
CA GLU A 94 18.01 -9.39 7.87
C GLU A 94 17.72 -9.22 9.37
N HIS A 95 16.66 -8.47 9.71
CA HIS A 95 16.25 -8.27 11.10
C HIS A 95 15.31 -9.35 11.64
N GLY A 96 15.04 -10.41 10.86
CA GLY A 96 14.22 -11.55 11.28
C GLY A 96 12.74 -11.24 11.46
N ILE A 97 12.25 -10.18 10.82
CA ILE A 97 10.84 -9.78 10.85
C ILE A 97 10.00 -10.83 10.11
N LYS A 98 8.90 -11.25 10.73
CA LYS A 98 8.09 -12.34 10.22
C LYS A 98 6.88 -11.90 9.41
N ARG A 99 6.51 -10.60 9.45
CA ARG A 99 5.30 -10.12 8.80
C ARG A 99 5.49 -8.76 8.15
N VAL A 100 5.09 -8.66 6.88
CA VAL A 100 5.06 -7.41 6.11
C VAL A 100 3.66 -7.21 5.53
N VAL A 101 3.05 -6.07 5.80
CA VAL A 101 1.84 -5.60 5.12
C VAL A 101 2.28 -4.58 4.08
N PHE A 102 2.20 -4.94 2.81
CA PHE A 102 2.59 -4.09 1.70
C PHE A 102 1.39 -3.33 1.13
N ALA A 103 1.50 -2.01 1.08
CA ALA A 103 0.52 -1.17 0.38
C ALA A 103 0.71 -1.29 -1.14
N SER A 104 0.09 -2.31 -1.72
CA SER A 104 -0.16 -2.36 -3.15
C SER A 104 -1.27 -1.37 -3.53
N SER A 105 -1.79 -1.42 -4.73
CA SER A 105 -2.78 -0.47 -5.22
C SER A 105 -3.70 -1.15 -6.22
N ASN A 106 -4.93 -0.62 -6.37
CA ASN A 106 -5.78 -0.95 -7.49
C ASN A 106 -5.14 -0.64 -8.85
N HIS A 107 -4.12 0.25 -8.89
CA HIS A 107 -3.31 0.52 -10.09
C HIS A 107 -2.44 -0.67 -10.54
N ALA A 108 -2.17 -1.65 -9.68
CA ALA A 108 -1.51 -2.91 -10.07
C ALA A 108 -2.37 -3.74 -11.06
N VAL A 109 -3.68 -3.47 -11.09
CA VAL A 109 -4.67 -4.12 -11.96
C VAL A 109 -5.53 -3.12 -12.72
N GLY A 110 -5.15 -1.84 -12.73
CA GLY A 110 -5.96 -0.72 -13.23
C GLY A 110 -6.31 -0.81 -14.71
N ASN A 111 -5.51 -1.51 -15.52
CA ASN A 111 -5.75 -1.61 -16.94
C ASN A 111 -7.00 -2.46 -17.30
N PHE A 112 -7.58 -3.21 -16.35
CA PHE A 112 -8.90 -3.81 -16.55
C PHE A 112 -10.00 -2.77 -16.74
N GLU A 113 -9.82 -1.54 -16.23
CA GLU A 113 -10.77 -0.44 -16.44
C GLU A 113 -10.89 0.02 -17.89
N MET A 114 -10.00 -0.45 -18.78
CA MET A 114 -10.04 -0.16 -20.22
C MET A 114 -10.87 -1.16 -21.02
N ASP A 115 -11.23 -2.30 -20.44
CA ASP A 115 -12.04 -3.33 -21.10
C ASP A 115 -13.54 -3.06 -20.92
N GLU A 116 -14.37 -3.55 -21.84
CA GLU A 116 -15.81 -3.57 -21.66
C GLU A 116 -16.23 -4.58 -20.58
N PRO A 117 -17.19 -4.23 -19.74
CA PRO A 117 -17.96 -2.97 -19.72
C PRO A 117 -17.35 -1.89 -18.82
N TYR A 118 -16.18 -2.11 -18.18
CA TYR A 118 -15.59 -1.22 -17.17
C TYR A 118 -15.19 0.14 -17.75
N SER A 119 -14.76 0.18 -19.03
CA SER A 119 -14.43 1.41 -19.73
C SER A 119 -15.64 2.37 -19.81
N ARG A 120 -16.84 1.84 -19.99
CA ARG A 120 -18.10 2.59 -19.96
C ARG A 120 -18.49 2.99 -18.53
N ILE A 121 -18.43 2.05 -17.59
CA ILE A 121 -18.72 2.31 -16.19
C ILE A 121 -17.84 3.45 -15.66
N ARG A 122 -16.56 3.46 -16.01
CA ARG A 122 -15.60 4.49 -15.59
C ARG A 122 -15.98 5.91 -15.99
N ILE A 123 -16.64 6.08 -17.11
CA ILE A 123 -17.11 7.39 -17.63
C ILE A 123 -18.58 7.67 -17.29
N GLY A 124 -19.26 6.75 -16.57
CA GLY A 124 -20.66 6.91 -16.17
C GLY A 124 -21.67 6.55 -17.25
N ASP A 125 -21.24 5.84 -18.30
CA ASP A 125 -22.14 5.31 -19.32
C ASP A 125 -22.65 3.92 -18.88
N TYR A 126 -23.90 3.89 -18.43
CA TYR A 126 -24.57 2.67 -17.94
C TYR A 126 -25.62 2.14 -18.91
N GLU A 127 -25.75 2.69 -20.12
CA GLU A 127 -26.77 2.28 -21.09
C GLU A 127 -26.66 0.79 -21.43
N GLY A 128 -27.74 0.04 -21.27
CA GLY A 128 -27.77 -1.40 -21.52
C GLY A 128 -26.99 -2.27 -20.55
N LEU A 129 -26.35 -1.71 -19.52
CA LEU A 129 -25.68 -2.47 -18.48
C LEU A 129 -26.68 -2.91 -17.41
N THR A 130 -26.62 -4.20 -17.07
CA THR A 130 -27.43 -4.76 -15.97
C THR A 130 -26.55 -4.92 -14.73
N PRO A 131 -26.96 -4.40 -13.55
CA PRO A 131 -26.24 -4.67 -12.31
C PRO A 131 -26.03 -6.17 -12.09
N GLY A 132 -24.79 -6.59 -11.85
CA GLY A 132 -24.42 -8.01 -11.72
C GLY A 132 -24.26 -8.76 -13.05
N GLY A 133 -24.47 -8.12 -14.20
CA GLY A 133 -24.29 -8.71 -15.52
C GLY A 133 -22.83 -8.77 -16.01
N TYR A 134 -21.88 -8.39 -15.16
CA TYR A 134 -20.45 -8.41 -15.44
C TYR A 134 -19.66 -8.83 -14.20
N ASN A 135 -18.47 -9.38 -14.42
CA ASN A 135 -17.61 -9.85 -13.32
C ASN A 135 -17.04 -8.67 -12.51
N MET A 136 -16.90 -8.86 -11.21
CA MET A 136 -16.15 -7.92 -10.39
C MET A 136 -14.65 -8.10 -10.64
N ILE A 137 -13.90 -6.99 -10.71
CA ILE A 137 -12.44 -7.01 -10.65
C ILE A 137 -12.06 -7.20 -9.18
N ASP A 138 -11.78 -8.43 -8.81
CA ASP A 138 -11.47 -8.83 -7.43
C ASP A 138 -9.97 -9.09 -7.22
N HIS A 139 -9.61 -9.68 -6.07
CA HIS A 139 -8.22 -9.98 -5.71
C HIS A 139 -7.60 -11.12 -6.54
N ASN A 140 -8.37 -11.91 -7.28
CA ASN A 140 -7.90 -13.05 -8.07
C ASN A 140 -7.48 -12.66 -9.49
N VAL A 141 -7.84 -11.44 -9.96
CA VAL A 141 -7.44 -11.02 -11.31
C VAL A 141 -5.92 -10.91 -11.43
N PRO A 142 -5.34 -11.29 -12.59
CA PRO A 142 -3.91 -11.18 -12.82
C PRO A 142 -3.44 -9.73 -12.79
N ILE A 143 -2.14 -9.53 -12.54
CA ILE A 143 -1.49 -8.22 -12.61
C ILE A 143 -1.65 -7.65 -14.02
N ARG A 144 -2.15 -6.38 -14.10
CA ARG A 144 -2.34 -5.64 -15.33
C ARG A 144 -2.27 -4.14 -15.04
N PRO A 145 -1.05 -3.60 -14.81
CA PRO A 145 -0.85 -2.23 -14.34
C PRO A 145 -1.21 -1.20 -15.40
N ASP A 146 -1.66 -0.03 -14.97
CA ASP A 146 -2.10 1.10 -15.81
C ASP A 146 -1.08 2.25 -15.89
N SER A 147 0.03 2.15 -15.18
CA SER A 147 1.03 3.22 -15.03
C SER A 147 2.36 2.67 -14.51
N ASP A 148 3.43 3.46 -14.57
CA ASP A 148 4.71 3.13 -13.93
C ASP A 148 4.54 2.95 -12.41
N TYR A 149 3.68 3.75 -11.78
CA TYR A 149 3.28 3.54 -10.40
C TYR A 149 2.64 2.15 -10.21
N GLY A 150 1.68 1.78 -11.05
CA GLY A 150 1.06 0.44 -11.04
C GLY A 150 2.08 -0.69 -11.23
N VAL A 151 3.05 -0.51 -12.14
CA VAL A 151 4.19 -1.44 -12.33
C VAL A 151 4.99 -1.59 -11.04
N SER A 152 5.28 -0.50 -10.32
CA SER A 152 6.00 -0.57 -9.05
C SER A 152 5.23 -1.34 -7.96
N LYS A 153 3.91 -1.25 -7.97
CA LYS A 153 3.06 -2.01 -7.03
C LYS A 153 3.03 -3.50 -7.38
N ALA A 154 2.94 -3.83 -8.66
CA ALA A 154 3.08 -5.20 -9.15
C ALA A 154 4.45 -5.81 -8.80
N PHE A 155 5.53 -5.04 -8.93
CA PHE A 155 6.88 -5.43 -8.47
C PHE A 155 6.88 -5.77 -6.97
N GLY A 156 6.26 -4.94 -6.14
CA GLY A 156 6.19 -5.18 -4.69
C GLY A 156 5.39 -6.44 -4.32
N GLU A 157 4.31 -6.76 -5.06
CA GLU A 157 3.56 -8.02 -4.89
C GLU A 157 4.43 -9.24 -5.25
N ALA A 158 5.13 -9.19 -6.39
CA ALA A 158 6.04 -10.26 -6.82
C ALA A 158 7.23 -10.43 -5.86
N THR A 159 7.81 -9.32 -5.40
CA THR A 159 8.88 -9.32 -4.40
C THR A 159 8.39 -9.91 -3.08
N GLY A 160 7.20 -9.55 -2.62
CA GLY A 160 6.59 -10.12 -1.42
C GLY A 160 6.43 -11.63 -1.51
N ARG A 161 5.98 -12.14 -2.67
CA ARG A 161 5.88 -13.58 -2.93
C ARG A 161 7.24 -14.27 -2.86
N TYR A 162 8.29 -13.68 -3.46
CA TYR A 162 9.65 -14.20 -3.39
C TYR A 162 10.16 -14.30 -1.95
N TYR A 163 9.99 -13.22 -1.14
CA TYR A 163 10.44 -13.23 0.26
C TYR A 163 9.63 -14.19 1.13
N HIS A 164 8.37 -14.40 0.82
CA HIS A 164 7.54 -15.42 1.48
C HIS A 164 8.09 -16.83 1.21
N GLU A 165 8.27 -17.18 -0.05
CA GLU A 165 8.66 -18.54 -0.44
C GLU A 165 10.09 -18.90 -0.04
N HIS A 166 11.02 -17.94 -0.09
CA HIS A 166 12.43 -18.20 0.19
C HIS A 166 12.84 -17.97 1.65
N PHE A 167 12.16 -17.07 2.36
CA PHE A 167 12.56 -16.66 3.71
C PHE A 167 11.46 -16.83 4.77
N GLY A 168 10.26 -17.27 4.37
CA GLY A 168 9.15 -17.52 5.29
C GLY A 168 8.58 -16.26 5.93
N ILE A 169 8.70 -15.10 5.26
CA ILE A 169 8.06 -13.87 5.71
C ILE A 169 6.59 -13.94 5.29
N GLU A 170 5.67 -13.78 6.23
CA GLU A 170 4.24 -13.63 5.92
C GLU A 170 4.01 -12.26 5.28
N VAL A 171 3.46 -12.24 4.05
CA VAL A 171 3.25 -11.01 3.30
C VAL A 171 1.79 -10.86 2.89
N ALA A 172 1.15 -9.77 3.35
CA ALA A 172 -0.16 -9.34 2.87
C ALA A 172 0.01 -8.17 1.91
N CYS A 173 -0.37 -8.34 0.64
CA CYS A 173 -0.38 -7.28 -0.36
C CYS A 173 -1.78 -6.70 -0.46
N LEU A 174 -1.96 -5.46 -0.03
CA LEU A 174 -3.25 -4.77 -0.04
C LEU A 174 -3.37 -3.93 -1.32
N ARG A 175 -4.18 -4.33 -2.28
CA ARG A 175 -4.55 -3.52 -3.45
C ARG A 175 -5.50 -2.41 -3.01
N ILE A 176 -4.94 -1.41 -2.33
CA ILE A 176 -5.68 -0.29 -1.75
C ILE A 176 -6.36 0.50 -2.86
N GLY A 177 -7.66 0.77 -2.66
CA GLY A 177 -8.44 1.64 -3.53
C GLY A 177 -8.23 3.13 -3.22
N THR A 178 -9.23 3.94 -3.51
CA THR A 178 -9.19 5.39 -3.29
C THR A 178 -9.37 5.70 -1.79
N VAL A 179 -8.34 6.27 -1.17
CA VAL A 179 -8.37 6.84 0.18
C VAL A 179 -8.07 8.34 0.07
N ASN A 180 -8.93 9.20 0.63
CA ASN A 180 -8.77 10.64 0.58
C ASN A 180 -9.01 11.31 1.93
N HIS A 181 -8.63 12.58 2.07
CA HIS A 181 -8.74 13.33 3.33
C HIS A 181 -10.19 13.52 3.82
N GLN A 182 -11.17 13.53 2.91
CA GLN A 182 -12.58 13.76 3.23
C GLN A 182 -13.30 12.50 3.72
N ASP A 183 -12.65 11.34 3.66
CA ASP A 183 -13.26 10.02 3.92
C ASP A 183 -14.58 9.83 3.15
N SER A 184 -14.57 10.15 1.86
CA SER A 184 -15.78 10.19 1.04
C SER A 184 -15.47 9.81 -0.42
N PRO A 185 -16.37 9.06 -1.11
CA PRO A 185 -16.23 8.70 -2.53
C PRO A 185 -16.49 9.85 -3.50
N LYS A 186 -16.43 11.11 -3.06
CA LYS A 186 -16.69 12.27 -3.91
C LYS A 186 -15.57 12.49 -4.94
N GLY A 187 -15.94 12.96 -6.13
CA GLY A 187 -15.01 13.46 -7.14
C GLY A 187 -15.06 12.75 -8.48
N SER A 188 -15.30 11.44 -8.55
CA SER A 188 -15.39 10.72 -9.84
C SER A 188 -16.18 9.41 -9.71
N VAL A 189 -16.69 8.91 -10.83
CA VAL A 189 -17.34 7.58 -10.90
C VAL A 189 -16.35 6.48 -10.44
N ARG A 190 -15.08 6.59 -10.83
CA ARG A 190 -14.03 5.67 -10.40
C ARG A 190 -13.88 5.65 -8.87
N SER A 191 -13.95 6.80 -8.21
CA SER A 191 -13.89 6.86 -6.75
C SER A 191 -15.04 6.13 -6.07
N LEU A 192 -16.25 6.11 -6.67
CA LEU A 192 -17.38 5.33 -6.15
C LEU A 192 -17.10 3.83 -6.17
N ALA A 193 -16.45 3.34 -7.24
CA ALA A 193 -16.15 1.91 -7.41
C ALA A 193 -14.95 1.44 -6.55
N THR A 194 -14.02 2.35 -6.22
CA THR A 194 -12.73 2.00 -5.58
C THR A 194 -12.56 2.58 -4.19
N TRP A 195 -13.53 3.34 -3.65
CA TRP A 195 -13.40 4.00 -2.36
C TRP A 195 -13.22 3.01 -1.20
N LEU A 196 -12.25 3.30 -0.36
CA LEU A 196 -11.98 2.60 0.88
C LEU A 196 -12.02 3.60 2.05
N SER A 197 -12.95 3.43 2.98
CA SER A 197 -13.08 4.32 4.13
C SER A 197 -11.88 4.23 5.08
N HIS A 198 -11.62 5.30 5.84
CA HIS A 198 -10.57 5.30 6.85
C HIS A 198 -10.77 4.18 7.87
N ARG A 199 -12.02 3.97 8.31
CA ARG A 199 -12.38 2.89 9.24
C ARG A 199 -12.05 1.51 8.67
N ASP A 200 -12.43 1.25 7.43
CA ASP A 200 -12.26 -0.07 6.80
C ASP A 200 -10.79 -0.32 6.47
N LEU A 201 -10.04 0.72 6.09
CA LEU A 201 -8.59 0.65 5.92
C LEU A 201 -7.88 0.24 7.23
N ILE A 202 -8.21 0.91 8.35
CA ILE A 202 -7.65 0.59 9.66
C ILE A 202 -8.00 -0.85 10.08
N GLN A 203 -9.25 -1.27 9.85
CA GLN A 203 -9.69 -2.64 10.14
C GLN A 203 -8.93 -3.66 9.27
N LEU A 204 -8.77 -3.40 7.98
CA LEU A 204 -8.08 -4.29 7.04
C LEU A 204 -6.62 -4.48 7.46
N VAL A 205 -5.89 -3.39 7.74
CA VAL A 205 -4.50 -3.47 8.21
C VAL A 205 -4.43 -4.18 9.56
N THR A 206 -5.38 -3.93 10.48
CA THR A 206 -5.45 -4.64 11.77
C THR A 206 -5.56 -6.15 11.56
N LYS A 207 -6.44 -6.59 10.65
CA LYS A 207 -6.61 -8.03 10.34
C LYS A 207 -5.32 -8.62 9.76
N CYS A 208 -4.67 -7.92 8.83
CA CYS A 208 -3.39 -8.37 8.27
C CYS A 208 -2.27 -8.48 9.31
N LEU A 209 -2.33 -7.70 10.40
CA LEU A 209 -1.36 -7.76 11.49
C LEU A 209 -1.66 -8.86 12.51
N THR A 210 -2.93 -9.28 12.67
CA THR A 210 -3.37 -10.13 13.79
C THR A 210 -3.89 -11.51 13.38
N GLN A 211 -4.32 -11.68 12.13
CA GLN A 211 -4.86 -12.95 11.64
C GLN A 211 -3.79 -13.76 10.90
N PRO A 212 -3.91 -15.08 10.79
CA PRO A 212 -3.10 -15.90 9.89
C PRO A 212 -3.23 -15.40 8.44
N ILE A 213 -2.13 -15.45 7.68
CA ILE A 213 -2.06 -15.08 6.27
C ILE A 213 -1.71 -16.34 5.47
#